data_c0f50367dfa586268b9e02ab1354d0f6
#
_entry.id   c0f50367dfa586268b9e02ab1354d0f6
#
_cell.length_a   1.000
_cell.length_b   1.000
_cell.length_c   1.000
_cell.angle_alpha   90.00
_cell.angle_beta   90.00
_cell.angle_gamma   90.00
#
_symmetry.space_group_name_H-M   'P 1'
#
loop_
_entity.id
_entity.type
_entity.pdbx_description
1 polymer ?
#
loop_
_entity_poly.entity_id
_entity_poly.type
_entity_poly.pdbx_seq_one_letter_code
_entity_poly.pdbx_strand_id
1 'polypeptide(L)'
;MKPHPSFHGRIAFGFTAISLLLAGCSTISSTRSAQVSASSTAAVAANIPVCEATTAGAVEEKLGQQVELFFYEHNNEFSWESYGCHVSSFIGQKGEVDGFQVKYRQKKAVDEVDVPALYDAHTYAEAAALERATRFTLDGIPGEGVTIPLETGNWAAVWRYPDTTILTVLIKRKSDVEKIANGGSIAKSITELFAPHVPQVAAGPTQELTFYPPNEDTARVLGIHDGGATPLKPWPSPSP
;
A
#
# COMPACT_ATOMS: atom_id res chain seq x y z
N MET A 1 -33.73 -3.62 43.03
CA MET A 1 -33.81 -4.84 43.83
C MET A 1 -34.44 -5.96 43.04
N LYS A 2 -33.66 -6.93 42.64
CA LYS A 2 -33.92 -8.39 42.53
C LYS A 2 -32.67 -9.02 41.85
N PRO A 3 -32.10 -10.07 42.42
CA PRO A 3 -30.85 -10.67 42.02
C PRO A 3 -31.00 -12.00 41.27
N HIS A 4 -29.97 -12.32 40.48
CA HIS A 4 -29.39 -13.63 40.15
C HIS A 4 -30.24 -14.81 39.67
N PRO A 5 -29.71 -15.76 38.84
CA PRO A 5 -28.67 -16.67 39.29
C PRO A 5 -27.53 -17.01 38.29
N SER A 6 -26.45 -17.43 38.92
CA SER A 6 -25.28 -18.14 38.40
C SER A 6 -25.63 -19.53 37.86
N PHE A 7 -24.98 -19.95 36.77
CA PHE A 7 -24.87 -21.37 36.42
C PHE A 7 -23.40 -21.75 36.21
N HIS A 8 -22.91 -22.55 37.18
CA HIS A 8 -21.68 -23.30 37.05
C HIS A 8 -22.02 -24.66 36.44
N GLY A 9 -21.33 -25.02 35.39
CA GLY A 9 -21.36 -26.35 34.80
C GLY A 9 -19.98 -26.83 34.44
N ARG A 10 -19.32 -27.56 35.38
CA ARG A 10 -18.12 -28.37 35.10
C ARG A 10 -18.58 -29.70 34.49
N ILE A 11 -18.02 -30.07 33.36
CA ILE A 11 -18.02 -31.47 32.88
C ILE A 11 -16.61 -31.82 32.52
N ALA A 12 -16.08 -32.77 33.29
CA ALA A 12 -14.85 -33.52 33.02
C ALA A 12 -15.25 -34.92 32.52
N PHE A 13 -14.65 -35.39 31.47
CA PHE A 13 -14.57 -36.79 31.04
C PHE A 13 -13.48 -36.82 29.95
N GLY A 14 -12.50 -37.63 29.88
CA GLY A 14 -12.29 -38.99 30.34
C GLY A 14 -11.37 -39.60 29.27
N PHE A 15 -10.20 -40.06 29.68
CA PHE A 15 -9.19 -40.75 28.87
C PHE A 15 -9.74 -42.02 28.25
N THR A 16 -9.37 -42.31 26.99
CA THR A 16 -9.22 -43.67 26.53
C THR A 16 -8.13 -43.74 25.44
N ALA A 17 -7.03 -44.37 25.79
CA ALA A 17 -5.99 -44.77 24.87
C ALA A 17 -6.41 -46.08 24.20
N ILE A 18 -6.33 -46.17 22.88
CA ILE A 18 -6.33 -47.44 22.17
C ILE A 18 -5.18 -47.43 21.16
N SER A 19 -4.15 -48.20 21.47
CA SER A 19 -3.08 -48.55 20.56
C SER A 19 -3.55 -49.73 19.70
N LEU A 20 -3.47 -49.59 18.38
CA LEU A 20 -3.56 -50.71 17.45
C LEU A 20 -2.48 -50.56 16.39
N LEU A 21 -1.46 -51.40 16.56
CA LEU A 21 -0.46 -51.74 15.54
C LEU A 21 -1.11 -52.65 14.49
N LEU A 22 -1.12 -52.21 13.26
CA LEU A 22 -1.32 -53.09 12.10
C LEU A 22 -0.34 -52.70 11.02
N ALA A 23 0.68 -53.59 10.87
CA ALA A 23 1.54 -53.60 9.71
C ALA A 23 0.74 -54.07 8.48
N GLY A 24 0.72 -53.28 7.43
CA GLY A 24 0.12 -53.60 6.14
C GLY A 24 0.97 -53.04 5.03
N CYS A 25 1.79 -53.87 4.38
CA CYS A 25 2.38 -53.62 3.08
C CYS A 25 1.27 -53.41 2.06
N SER A 26 1.25 -52.28 1.38
CA SER A 26 0.44 -52.06 0.19
C SER A 26 1.16 -51.18 -0.79
N THR A 27 1.59 -51.80 -1.87
CA THR A 27 1.79 -51.34 -3.25
C THR A 27 1.70 -49.81 -3.51
N ILE A 28 2.86 -49.30 -3.90
CA ILE A 28 3.04 -47.94 -4.40
C ILE A 28 2.30 -47.78 -5.74
N SER A 29 1.09 -47.29 -5.70
CA SER A 29 0.45 -46.68 -6.86
C SER A 29 0.87 -45.18 -6.90
N SER A 30 1.83 -44.89 -7.75
CA SER A 30 2.23 -43.51 -8.07
C SER A 30 1.07 -42.79 -8.79
N THR A 31 0.12 -42.30 -8.03
CA THR A 31 -0.76 -41.25 -8.50
C THR A 31 0.08 -39.95 -8.50
N ARG A 32 0.56 -39.58 -9.67
CA ARG A 32 1.09 -38.25 -9.94
C ARG A 32 -0.05 -37.29 -9.70
N SER A 33 -0.21 -36.86 -8.46
CA SER A 33 -0.96 -35.63 -8.18
C SER A 33 -0.24 -34.53 -8.93
N ALA A 34 -0.88 -34.02 -9.99
CA ALA A 34 -0.48 -32.77 -10.58
C ALA A 34 -0.57 -31.73 -9.45
N GLN A 35 0.58 -31.44 -8.86
CA GLN A 35 0.75 -30.27 -8.03
C GLN A 35 0.47 -29.09 -8.96
N VAL A 36 -0.74 -28.58 -8.89
CA VAL A 36 -1.04 -27.23 -9.37
C VAL A 36 -0.10 -26.36 -8.55
N SER A 37 1.03 -26.00 -9.15
CA SER A 37 1.91 -24.96 -8.62
C SER A 37 1.03 -23.71 -8.57
N ALA A 38 0.47 -23.44 -7.39
CA ALA A 38 0.00 -22.10 -7.09
C ALA A 38 1.23 -21.22 -7.36
N SER A 39 1.14 -20.40 -8.41
CA SER A 39 2.11 -19.33 -8.65
C SER A 39 2.08 -18.49 -7.39
N SER A 40 2.98 -18.75 -6.46
CA SER A 40 3.21 -17.84 -5.36
C SER A 40 3.79 -16.60 -6.02
N THR A 41 2.99 -15.57 -6.15
CA THR A 41 3.48 -14.22 -6.45
C THR A 41 4.51 -13.94 -5.37
N ALA A 42 5.79 -14.00 -5.71
CA ALA A 42 6.85 -13.75 -4.75
C ALA A 42 6.76 -12.26 -4.37
N ALA A 43 6.85 -11.98 -3.08
CA ALA A 43 6.96 -10.60 -2.61
C ALA A 43 8.10 -9.89 -3.33
N VAL A 44 7.93 -8.59 -3.54
CA VAL A 44 8.98 -7.75 -4.13
C VAL A 44 10.20 -7.79 -3.22
N ALA A 45 11.39 -8.02 -3.76
CA ALA A 45 12.60 -8.07 -2.95
C ALA A 45 12.87 -6.71 -2.27
N ALA A 46 13.28 -6.73 -1.01
CA ALA A 46 13.38 -5.54 -0.16
C ALA A 46 14.26 -4.42 -0.71
N ASN A 47 15.25 -4.73 -1.55
CA ASN A 47 16.16 -3.77 -2.17
C ASN A 47 15.65 -3.17 -3.48
N ILE A 48 14.50 -3.63 -3.99
CA ILE A 48 13.93 -3.09 -5.23
C ILE A 48 13.48 -1.65 -4.99
N PRO A 49 13.90 -0.69 -5.83
CA PRO A 49 13.41 0.68 -5.77
C PRO A 49 11.92 0.74 -6.07
N VAL A 50 11.17 1.40 -5.19
CA VAL A 50 9.74 1.65 -5.36
C VAL A 50 9.56 3.07 -5.88
N CYS A 51 9.05 3.19 -7.10
CA CYS A 51 8.72 4.48 -7.72
C CYS A 51 9.88 5.49 -7.71
N GLU A 52 11.12 5.02 -7.79
CA GLU A 52 12.37 5.81 -7.73
C GLU A 52 12.56 6.66 -6.46
N ALA A 53 11.66 6.58 -5.50
CA ALA A 53 11.68 7.43 -4.30
C ALA A 53 12.16 6.70 -3.04
N THR A 54 11.97 5.39 -2.94
CA THR A 54 12.29 4.59 -1.76
C THR A 54 12.56 3.12 -2.15
N THR A 55 12.69 2.22 -1.17
CA THR A 55 12.83 0.77 -1.43
C THR A 55 11.63 -0.01 -0.91
N ALA A 56 11.39 -1.21 -1.47
CA ALA A 56 10.31 -2.09 -1.01
C ALA A 56 10.45 -2.41 0.48
N GLY A 57 11.66 -2.71 0.97
CA GLY A 57 11.89 -2.99 2.39
C GLY A 57 11.55 -1.82 3.31
N ALA A 58 11.85 -0.58 2.90
CA ALA A 58 11.48 0.59 3.68
C ALA A 58 9.95 0.78 3.72
N VAL A 59 9.27 0.53 2.60
CA VAL A 59 7.80 0.56 2.54
C VAL A 59 7.20 -0.53 3.42
N GLU A 60 7.71 -1.76 3.34
CA GLU A 60 7.25 -2.91 4.13
C GLU A 60 7.39 -2.67 5.63
N GLU A 61 8.51 -2.07 6.06
CA GLU A 61 8.72 -1.67 7.46
C GLU A 61 7.63 -0.72 7.97
N LYS A 62 7.22 0.26 7.15
CA LYS A 62 6.19 1.25 7.53
C LYS A 62 4.76 0.72 7.44
N LEU A 63 4.50 -0.16 6.48
CA LEU A 63 3.18 -0.79 6.33
C LEU A 63 2.97 -1.97 7.28
N GLY A 64 4.04 -2.64 7.73
CA GLY A 64 3.96 -3.93 8.40
C GLY A 64 3.47 -5.06 7.48
N GLN A 65 3.55 -4.88 6.17
CA GLN A 65 3.07 -5.81 5.14
C GLN A 65 4.02 -5.79 3.95
N GLN A 66 4.13 -6.94 3.26
CA GLN A 66 4.97 -7.04 2.06
C GLN A 66 4.34 -6.32 0.88
N VAL A 67 5.18 -5.77 0.03
CA VAL A 67 4.79 -5.19 -1.27
C VAL A 67 4.57 -6.32 -2.27
N GLU A 68 3.43 -6.33 -2.93
CA GLU A 68 3.11 -7.30 -4.00
C GLU A 68 3.48 -6.74 -5.37
N LEU A 69 3.02 -5.54 -5.65
CA LEU A 69 3.29 -4.86 -6.90
C LEU A 69 3.30 -3.35 -6.69
N PHE A 70 3.93 -2.66 -7.62
CA PHE A 70 3.78 -1.20 -7.73
C PHE A 70 3.84 -0.76 -9.19
N PHE A 71 3.28 0.40 -9.46
CA PHE A 71 3.44 1.09 -10.73
C PHE A 71 3.59 2.58 -10.51
N TYR A 72 4.30 3.23 -11.41
CA TYR A 72 4.49 4.66 -11.33
C TYR A 72 4.76 5.28 -12.70
N GLU A 73 4.52 6.56 -12.77
CA GLU A 73 4.86 7.43 -13.87
C GLU A 73 5.20 8.82 -13.34
N HIS A 74 6.01 9.56 -14.07
CA HIS A 74 6.15 10.99 -13.86
C HIS A 74 6.32 11.73 -15.18
N ASN A 75 5.66 12.88 -15.27
CA ASN A 75 5.67 13.68 -16.46
C ASN A 75 5.69 15.18 -16.08
N ASN A 76 6.79 15.86 -16.40
CA ASN A 76 6.94 17.27 -16.14
C ASN A 76 6.30 18.19 -17.20
N GLU A 77 5.76 17.63 -18.28
CA GLU A 77 5.10 18.37 -19.35
C GLU A 77 3.64 18.69 -18.99
N PHE A 78 2.98 17.83 -18.23
CA PHE A 78 1.60 18.02 -17.80
C PHE A 78 1.52 18.88 -16.53
N SER A 79 0.48 19.70 -16.48
CA SER A 79 0.35 20.74 -15.47
C SER A 79 -0.34 20.32 -14.18
N TRP A 80 -0.89 19.10 -14.10
CA TRP A 80 -1.72 18.68 -12.97
C TRP A 80 -1.11 17.59 -12.10
N GLU A 81 -0.49 16.58 -12.66
CA GLU A 81 0.17 15.51 -11.90
C GLU A 81 1.56 15.30 -12.48
N SER A 82 2.58 15.61 -11.68
CA SER A 82 3.96 15.47 -12.13
C SER A 82 4.55 14.14 -11.73
N TYR A 83 3.91 13.43 -10.79
CA TYR A 83 4.35 12.16 -10.28
C TYR A 83 3.18 11.39 -9.67
N GLY A 84 3.04 10.14 -10.04
CA GLY A 84 2.07 9.20 -9.50
C GLY A 84 2.72 7.86 -9.19
N CYS A 85 2.57 7.38 -7.95
CA CYS A 85 3.05 6.10 -7.50
C CYS A 85 1.92 5.32 -6.84
N HIS A 86 1.72 4.08 -7.24
CA HIS A 86 0.76 3.17 -6.63
C HIS A 86 1.48 1.92 -6.15
N VAL A 87 1.21 1.53 -4.92
CA VAL A 87 1.77 0.33 -4.30
C VAL A 87 0.63 -0.50 -3.75
N SER A 88 0.62 -1.79 -4.06
CA SER A 88 -0.30 -2.76 -3.48
C SER A 88 0.45 -3.67 -2.51
N SER A 89 -0.17 -3.93 -1.37
CA SER A 89 0.32 -4.90 -0.40
C SER A 89 -0.17 -6.30 -0.74
N PHE A 90 0.56 -7.31 -0.29
CA PHE A 90 0.32 -8.70 -0.66
C PHE A 90 -1.08 -9.18 -0.22
N ILE A 91 -1.86 -9.68 -1.18
CA ILE A 91 -3.20 -10.22 -0.94
C ILE A 91 -3.10 -11.48 -0.04
N GLY A 92 -3.87 -11.50 1.04
CA GLY A 92 -3.89 -12.65 1.97
C GLY A 92 -3.00 -12.51 3.20
N GLN A 93 -2.17 -11.48 3.30
CA GLN A 93 -1.50 -11.17 4.57
C GLN A 93 -2.47 -10.59 5.59
N LYS A 94 -2.17 -10.85 6.87
CA LYS A 94 -2.84 -10.17 7.96
C LYS A 94 -2.47 -8.70 7.93
N GLY A 95 -3.46 -7.82 7.97
CA GLY A 95 -3.27 -6.37 7.98
C GLY A 95 -4.51 -5.66 7.46
N GLU A 96 -4.59 -4.37 7.71
CA GLU A 96 -5.75 -3.54 7.38
C GLU A 96 -5.59 -2.78 6.05
N VAL A 97 -4.34 -2.69 5.55
CA VAL A 97 -3.98 -1.89 4.38
C VAL A 97 -3.97 -2.75 3.11
N ASP A 98 -4.66 -2.31 2.06
CA ASP A 98 -4.63 -2.90 0.73
C ASP A 98 -3.45 -2.36 -0.10
N GLY A 99 -3.05 -1.13 0.18
CA GLY A 99 -1.96 -0.44 -0.48
C GLY A 99 -2.05 1.06 -0.27
N PHE A 100 -1.25 1.79 -1.04
CA PHE A 100 -1.29 3.25 -1.01
C PHE A 100 -1.04 3.87 -2.38
N GLN A 101 -1.39 5.14 -2.50
CA GLN A 101 -1.12 5.98 -3.65
C GLN A 101 -0.39 7.24 -3.18
N VAL A 102 0.67 7.62 -3.91
CA VAL A 102 1.36 8.90 -3.74
C VAL A 102 1.18 9.71 -5.00
N LYS A 103 0.79 10.97 -4.87
CA LYS A 103 0.69 11.93 -5.96
C LYS A 103 1.43 13.21 -5.60
N TYR A 104 2.10 13.79 -6.58
CA TYR A 104 2.75 15.08 -6.43
C TYR A 104 2.46 15.98 -7.62
N ARG A 105 2.19 17.24 -7.34
CA ARG A 105 1.88 18.25 -8.35
C ARG A 105 2.90 19.38 -8.30
N GLN A 106 3.64 19.53 -9.38
CA GLN A 106 4.70 20.55 -9.49
C GLN A 106 4.22 21.88 -10.06
N LYS A 107 3.18 21.88 -10.88
CA LYS A 107 2.75 23.06 -11.62
C LYS A 107 1.24 23.26 -11.50
N LYS A 108 0.78 24.44 -11.14
CA LYS A 108 -0.50 25.03 -11.50
C LYS A 108 -1.60 25.16 -10.46
N ALA A 109 -1.80 24.29 -9.54
CA ALA A 109 -2.75 24.60 -8.48
C ALA A 109 -1.95 24.75 -7.21
N VAL A 110 -1.43 25.92 -7.03
CA VAL A 110 -0.81 26.31 -5.77
C VAL A 110 -1.78 25.93 -4.66
N ASP A 111 -1.33 25.02 -3.77
CA ASP A 111 -2.10 24.59 -2.61
C ASP A 111 -3.33 23.69 -2.92
N GLU A 112 -3.50 23.16 -4.16
CA GLU A 112 -4.62 22.27 -4.49
C GLU A 112 -4.40 20.86 -3.97
N VAL A 113 -5.39 20.36 -3.23
CA VAL A 113 -5.45 18.99 -2.68
C VAL A 113 -6.35 18.12 -3.53
N ASP A 114 -5.79 17.09 -4.15
CA ASP A 114 -6.53 16.08 -4.89
C ASP A 114 -6.45 14.73 -4.18
N VAL A 115 -7.37 14.51 -3.27
CA VAL A 115 -7.51 13.25 -2.55
C VAL A 115 -8.90 12.67 -2.84
N PRO A 116 -8.98 11.48 -3.45
CA PRO A 116 -10.26 10.82 -3.64
C PRO A 116 -11.04 10.68 -2.32
N ALA A 117 -12.32 11.01 -2.35
CA ALA A 117 -13.22 11.02 -1.19
C ALA A 117 -12.93 12.08 -0.11
N LEU A 118 -12.13 13.10 -0.42
CA LEU A 118 -12.00 14.31 0.37
C LEU A 118 -12.76 15.44 -0.33
N TYR A 119 -14.08 15.46 -0.18
CA TYR A 119 -14.96 16.38 -0.91
C TYR A 119 -15.11 17.76 -0.25
N ASP A 120 -14.67 17.89 0.99
CA ASP A 120 -14.85 19.06 1.84
C ASP A 120 -13.56 19.90 1.99
N ALA A 121 -12.51 19.57 1.24
CA ALA A 121 -11.29 20.36 1.20
C ALA A 121 -10.61 20.22 -0.17
N HIS A 122 -10.36 21.34 -0.83
CA HIS A 122 -9.70 21.43 -2.13
C HIS A 122 -8.34 22.13 -2.06
N THR A 123 -8.02 22.72 -0.91
CA THR A 123 -6.75 23.38 -0.63
C THR A 123 -6.13 22.82 0.65
N TYR A 124 -4.81 23.01 0.81
CA TYR A 124 -4.14 22.63 2.06
C TYR A 124 -4.75 23.36 3.27
N ALA A 125 -5.07 24.63 3.11
CA ALA A 125 -5.66 25.44 4.19
C ALA A 125 -7.00 24.88 4.64
N GLU A 126 -7.88 24.49 3.70
CA GLU A 126 -9.16 23.83 3.99
C GLU A 126 -8.93 22.46 4.65
N ALA A 127 -8.03 21.63 4.10
CA ALA A 127 -7.68 20.32 4.66
C ALA A 127 -7.15 20.44 6.10
N ALA A 128 -6.31 21.43 6.36
CA ALA A 128 -5.75 21.70 7.68
C ALA A 128 -6.74 22.33 8.68
N ALA A 129 -7.87 22.84 8.20
CA ALA A 129 -8.95 23.39 9.02
C ALA A 129 -10.01 22.36 9.40
N LEU A 130 -10.01 21.18 8.81
CA LEU A 130 -10.94 20.11 9.16
C LEU A 130 -10.76 19.68 10.62
N GLU A 131 -11.86 19.55 11.37
CA GLU A 131 -11.84 19.13 12.78
C GLU A 131 -11.16 17.76 12.96
N ARG A 132 -11.33 16.86 11.98
CA ARG A 132 -10.74 15.52 11.97
C ARG A 132 -9.27 15.47 11.53
N ALA A 133 -8.70 16.59 11.07
CA ALA A 133 -7.31 16.64 10.63
C ALA A 133 -6.34 16.68 11.80
N THR A 134 -5.23 15.97 11.67
CA THR A 134 -4.12 16.02 12.63
C THR A 134 -2.89 16.57 11.95
N ARG A 135 -2.35 17.69 12.45
CA ARG A 135 -1.15 18.34 11.92
C ARG A 135 0.11 17.55 12.29
N PHE A 136 1.08 17.56 11.38
CA PHE A 136 2.41 16.98 11.62
C PHE A 136 3.52 17.77 10.91
N THR A 137 4.74 17.54 11.34
CA THR A 137 5.98 17.96 10.67
C THR A 137 6.85 16.74 10.41
N LEU A 138 7.81 16.85 9.49
CA LEU A 138 8.80 15.83 9.18
C LEU A 138 10.18 16.36 9.55
N ASP A 139 10.98 15.51 10.21
CA ASP A 139 12.30 15.91 10.67
C ASP A 139 13.25 16.12 9.47
N GLY A 140 13.87 17.29 9.40
CA GLY A 140 14.81 17.64 8.35
C GLY A 140 14.19 17.95 6.97
N ILE A 141 12.86 17.89 6.84
CA ILE A 141 12.16 18.19 5.60
C ILE A 141 11.30 19.44 5.81
N PRO A 142 11.64 20.56 5.13
CA PRO A 142 10.86 21.78 5.27
C PRO A 142 9.45 21.62 4.71
N GLY A 143 8.46 22.11 5.46
CA GLY A 143 7.05 22.03 5.08
C GLY A 143 6.15 21.76 6.27
N GLU A 144 4.91 21.49 5.99
CA GLU A 144 3.90 21.13 6.99
C GLU A 144 2.91 20.11 6.41
N GLY A 145 2.35 19.27 7.26
CA GLY A 145 1.44 18.22 6.83
C GLY A 145 0.21 18.07 7.70
N VAL A 146 -0.80 17.43 7.15
CA VAL A 146 -1.98 16.96 7.88
C VAL A 146 -2.31 15.52 7.49
N THR A 147 -2.75 14.72 8.45
CA THR A 147 -3.39 13.42 8.20
C THR A 147 -4.88 13.53 8.46
N ILE A 148 -5.69 12.87 7.64
CA ILE A 148 -7.14 13.01 7.62
C ILE A 148 -7.78 11.62 7.48
N PRO A 149 -8.63 11.18 8.43
CA PRO A 149 -9.46 10.01 8.22
C PRO A 149 -10.55 10.33 7.21
N LEU A 150 -10.76 9.43 6.23
CA LEU A 150 -11.79 9.57 5.22
C LEU A 150 -13.03 8.75 5.60
N GLU A 151 -14.20 9.19 5.17
CA GLU A 151 -15.48 8.49 5.41
C GLU A 151 -15.49 7.07 4.86
N THR A 152 -14.68 6.81 3.83
CA THR A 152 -14.48 5.47 3.26
C THR A 152 -13.71 4.51 4.16
N GLY A 153 -13.20 4.95 5.32
CA GLY A 153 -12.31 4.18 6.20
C GLY A 153 -10.84 4.20 5.77
N ASN A 154 -10.54 4.83 4.64
CA ASN A 154 -9.18 5.14 4.18
C ASN A 154 -8.57 6.28 5.00
N TRP A 155 -7.28 6.54 4.78
CA TRP A 155 -6.60 7.70 5.36
C TRP A 155 -5.84 8.47 4.29
N ALA A 156 -5.80 9.78 4.43
CA ALA A 156 -4.97 10.64 3.60
C ALA A 156 -3.90 11.34 4.45
N ALA A 157 -2.75 11.62 3.83
CA ALA A 157 -1.84 12.66 4.28
C ALA A 157 -1.66 13.67 3.15
N VAL A 158 -1.60 14.94 3.52
CA VAL A 158 -1.32 16.06 2.63
C VAL A 158 -0.10 16.77 3.18
N TRP A 159 0.97 16.84 2.40
CA TRP A 159 2.22 17.54 2.73
C TRP A 159 2.39 18.73 1.82
N ARG A 160 2.53 19.92 2.40
CA ARG A 160 2.79 21.15 1.68
C ARG A 160 4.25 21.55 1.85
N TYR A 161 4.96 21.65 0.74
CA TYR A 161 6.33 22.18 0.71
C TYR A 161 6.34 23.71 0.85
N PRO A 162 7.52 24.32 1.15
CA PRO A 162 7.64 25.77 1.28
C PRO A 162 7.30 26.56 0.01
N ASP A 163 7.47 25.94 -1.17
CA ASP A 163 7.10 26.50 -2.47
C ASP A 163 5.62 26.32 -2.81
N THR A 164 4.82 25.85 -1.85
CA THR A 164 3.38 25.56 -1.94
C THR A 164 3.01 24.37 -2.84
N THR A 165 3.96 23.59 -3.35
CA THR A 165 3.66 22.34 -4.01
C THR A 165 3.13 21.32 -3.00
N ILE A 166 2.31 20.37 -3.49
CA ILE A 166 1.59 19.43 -2.63
C ILE A 166 1.98 17.99 -2.98
N LEU A 167 2.29 17.23 -1.95
CA LEU A 167 2.36 15.77 -1.99
C LEU A 167 1.15 15.20 -1.25
N THR A 168 0.42 14.31 -1.87
CA THR A 168 -0.68 13.58 -1.23
C THR A 168 -0.34 12.10 -1.12
N VAL A 169 -0.71 11.49 0.00
CA VAL A 169 -0.61 10.06 0.25
C VAL A 169 -1.99 9.56 0.64
N LEU A 170 -2.51 8.59 -0.10
CA LEU A 170 -3.78 7.93 0.20
C LEU A 170 -3.50 6.49 0.62
N ILE A 171 -3.77 6.16 1.86
CA ILE A 171 -3.72 4.78 2.37
C ILE A 171 -5.08 4.13 2.17
N LYS A 172 -5.10 3.01 1.43
CA LYS A 172 -6.31 2.27 1.10
C LYS A 172 -6.48 1.10 2.06
N ARG A 173 -7.68 0.98 2.63
CA ARG A 173 -8.06 -0.16 3.47
C ARG A 173 -8.42 -1.38 2.62
N LYS A 174 -8.27 -2.57 3.19
CA LYS A 174 -8.84 -3.79 2.60
C LYS A 174 -10.37 -3.72 2.61
N SER A 175 -10.98 -4.41 1.66
CA SER A 175 -12.44 -4.37 1.48
C SER A 175 -13.22 -4.94 2.67
N ASP A 176 -12.63 -5.89 3.39
CA ASP A 176 -13.18 -6.55 4.58
C ASP A 176 -12.90 -5.81 5.89
N VAL A 177 -12.20 -4.68 5.84
CA VAL A 177 -11.86 -3.82 6.99
C VAL A 177 -12.73 -2.57 6.94
N GLU A 178 -13.41 -2.22 8.03
CA GLU A 178 -14.24 -1.02 8.09
C GLU A 178 -13.39 0.26 8.08
N LYS A 179 -12.30 0.27 8.87
CA LYS A 179 -11.35 1.38 8.96
C LYS A 179 -9.97 0.89 9.38
N ILE A 180 -8.93 1.64 9.00
CA ILE A 180 -7.55 1.38 9.41
C ILE A 180 -7.31 2.03 10.78
N ALA A 181 -6.97 1.24 11.80
CA ALA A 181 -6.82 1.74 13.17
C ALA A 181 -5.71 2.79 13.31
N ASN A 182 -4.55 2.55 12.70
CA ASN A 182 -3.36 3.42 12.77
C ASN A 182 -3.10 4.18 11.47
N GLY A 183 -4.14 4.41 10.65
CA GLY A 183 -3.99 4.92 9.31
C GLY A 183 -3.30 6.28 9.21
N GLY A 184 -3.54 7.18 10.17
CA GLY A 184 -2.86 8.48 10.23
C GLY A 184 -1.34 8.35 10.45
N SER A 185 -0.91 7.44 11.32
CA SER A 185 0.51 7.16 11.55
C SER A 185 1.16 6.54 10.32
N ILE A 186 0.48 5.60 9.68
CA ILE A 186 0.95 4.97 8.44
C ILE A 186 1.07 6.01 7.34
N ALA A 187 0.04 6.85 7.14
CA ALA A 187 0.04 7.90 6.13
C ALA A 187 1.20 8.89 6.33
N LYS A 188 1.45 9.33 7.57
CA LYS A 188 2.62 10.14 7.92
C LYS A 188 3.92 9.43 7.58
N SER A 189 4.09 8.16 7.98
CA SER A 189 5.33 7.41 7.75
C SER A 189 5.61 7.18 6.26
N ILE A 190 4.59 6.93 5.45
CA ILE A 190 4.76 6.86 3.98
C ILE A 190 5.12 8.25 3.42
N THR A 191 4.50 9.32 3.92
CA THR A 191 4.88 10.69 3.52
C THR A 191 6.36 10.95 3.82
N GLU A 192 6.85 10.53 4.98
CA GLU A 192 8.25 10.67 5.40
C GLU A 192 9.23 9.95 4.44
N LEU A 193 8.85 8.79 3.90
CA LEU A 193 9.66 8.07 2.93
C LEU A 193 9.72 8.77 1.56
N PHE A 194 8.63 9.38 1.12
CA PHE A 194 8.51 9.91 -0.22
C PHE A 194 8.85 11.40 -0.33
N ALA A 195 8.49 12.20 0.66
CA ALA A 195 8.63 13.64 0.62
C ALA A 195 10.06 14.16 0.32
N PRO A 196 11.15 13.51 0.79
CA PRO A 196 12.51 13.98 0.48
C PRO A 196 12.89 13.82 -1.00
N HIS A 197 12.32 12.86 -1.70
CA HIS A 197 12.80 12.40 -3.00
C HIS A 197 11.89 12.78 -4.17
N VAL A 198 10.58 12.78 -3.94
CA VAL A 198 9.58 12.98 -5.01
C VAL A 198 9.76 14.27 -5.81
N PRO A 199 10.05 15.44 -5.21
CA PRO A 199 10.27 16.65 -6.00
C PRO A 199 11.42 16.53 -7.01
N GLN A 200 12.51 15.85 -6.63
CA GLN A 200 13.65 15.63 -7.51
C GLN A 200 13.32 14.61 -8.62
N VAL A 201 12.64 13.52 -8.29
CA VAL A 201 12.19 12.52 -9.27
C VAL A 201 11.26 13.16 -10.27
N ALA A 202 10.26 13.90 -9.82
CA ALA A 202 9.28 14.58 -10.66
C ALA A 202 9.89 15.65 -11.59
N ALA A 203 11.01 16.25 -11.19
CA ALA A 203 11.76 17.22 -12.00
C ALA A 203 12.68 16.54 -13.02
N GLY A 204 12.87 15.22 -12.93
CA GLY A 204 13.71 14.44 -13.84
C GLY A 204 13.11 14.27 -15.24
N PRO A 205 13.78 13.48 -16.11
CA PRO A 205 13.25 13.13 -17.43
C PRO A 205 11.91 12.40 -17.28
N THR A 206 10.96 12.71 -18.17
CA THR A 206 9.66 12.01 -18.20
C THR A 206 9.85 10.49 -18.18
N GLN A 207 9.15 9.83 -17.26
CA GLN A 207 9.09 8.38 -17.16
C GLN A 207 7.68 7.94 -17.54
N GLU A 208 7.58 7.17 -18.62
CA GLU A 208 6.33 6.52 -18.99
C GLU A 208 5.92 5.50 -17.92
N LEU A 209 4.63 5.17 -17.88
CA LEU A 209 4.08 4.18 -16.95
C LEU A 209 4.94 2.92 -16.90
N THR A 210 5.52 2.65 -15.74
CA THR A 210 6.28 1.44 -15.44
C THR A 210 5.63 0.68 -14.30
N PHE A 211 5.79 -0.65 -14.28
CA PHE A 211 5.27 -1.49 -13.21
C PHE A 211 6.24 -2.59 -12.80
N TYR A 212 6.09 -3.06 -11.59
CA TYR A 212 6.86 -4.16 -11.03
C TYR A 212 5.95 -5.11 -10.24
N PRO A 213 6.11 -6.44 -10.37
CA PRO A 213 7.02 -7.13 -11.30
C PRO A 213 6.58 -6.97 -12.76
N PRO A 214 7.54 -6.93 -13.71
CA PRO A 214 7.27 -6.72 -15.13
C PRO A 214 6.81 -8.04 -15.79
N ASN A 215 5.59 -8.48 -15.53
CA ASN A 215 5.02 -9.70 -16.09
C ASN A 215 3.57 -9.50 -16.52
N GLU A 216 3.04 -10.44 -17.30
CA GLU A 216 1.68 -10.39 -17.87
C GLU A 216 0.60 -10.38 -16.77
N ASP A 217 0.83 -11.07 -15.65
CA ASP A 217 -0.13 -11.09 -14.54
C ASP A 217 -0.28 -9.71 -13.91
N THR A 218 0.83 -9.00 -13.68
CA THR A 218 0.81 -7.63 -13.18
C THR A 218 0.13 -6.70 -14.18
N ALA A 219 0.45 -6.78 -15.47
CA ALA A 219 -0.19 -5.99 -16.52
C ALA A 219 -1.71 -6.20 -16.55
N ARG A 220 -2.16 -7.46 -16.43
CA ARG A 220 -3.58 -7.82 -16.39
C ARG A 220 -4.29 -7.26 -15.15
N VAL A 221 -3.67 -7.36 -13.96
CA VAL A 221 -4.22 -6.79 -12.71
C VAL A 221 -4.38 -5.28 -12.82
N LEU A 222 -3.44 -4.61 -13.48
CA LEU A 222 -3.48 -3.16 -13.70
C LEU A 222 -4.43 -2.76 -14.85
N GLY A 223 -5.04 -3.72 -15.56
CA GLY A 223 -5.92 -3.44 -16.70
C GLY A 223 -5.17 -2.92 -17.92
N ILE A 224 -3.87 -3.15 -18.02
CA ILE A 224 -3.04 -2.79 -19.17
C ILE A 224 -3.25 -3.86 -20.24
N HIS A 225 -4.12 -3.55 -21.20
CA HIS A 225 -4.42 -4.46 -22.31
C HIS A 225 -3.52 -4.16 -23.51
N ASP A 226 -3.20 -5.22 -24.27
CA ASP A 226 -2.47 -5.15 -25.54
C ASP A 226 -3.14 -4.16 -26.50
N GLY A 227 -2.56 -2.98 -26.68
CA GLY A 227 -3.04 -2.03 -27.69
C GLY A 227 -2.83 -0.55 -27.38
N GLY A 228 -2.35 -0.16 -26.22
CA GLY A 228 -2.19 1.26 -25.86
C GLY A 228 -1.01 1.58 -24.95
N ALA A 229 -0.37 0.59 -24.34
CA ALA A 229 0.81 0.81 -23.52
C ALA A 229 2.07 0.52 -24.34
N THR A 230 2.99 1.45 -24.34
CA THR A 230 4.36 1.21 -24.78
C THR A 230 4.92 0.01 -24.00
N PRO A 231 5.64 -0.94 -24.65
CA PRO A 231 6.22 -2.08 -23.95
C PRO A 231 7.06 -1.57 -22.78
N LEU A 232 6.70 -1.98 -21.58
CA LEU A 232 7.36 -1.54 -20.36
C LEU A 232 8.80 -2.01 -20.39
N LYS A 233 9.73 -1.07 -20.22
CA LYS A 233 11.13 -1.43 -20.06
C LYS A 233 11.26 -2.30 -18.82
N PRO A 234 11.89 -3.47 -18.91
CA PRO A 234 12.24 -4.24 -17.72
C PRO A 234 12.99 -3.33 -16.76
N TRP A 235 12.62 -3.35 -15.50
CA TRP A 235 13.40 -2.67 -14.47
C TRP A 235 14.85 -3.11 -14.57
N PRO A 236 15.83 -2.18 -14.52
CA PRO A 236 17.24 -2.56 -14.59
C PRO A 236 17.51 -3.54 -13.44
N SER A 237 17.93 -4.76 -13.80
CA SER A 237 18.36 -5.72 -12.79
C SER A 237 19.43 -5.05 -11.93
N PRO A 238 19.39 -5.19 -10.59
CA PRO A 238 20.46 -4.69 -9.76
C PRO A 238 21.78 -5.27 -10.28
N SER A 239 22.73 -4.38 -10.57
CA SER A 239 24.07 -4.80 -10.94
C SER A 239 24.64 -5.64 -9.81
N PRO A 240 25.30 -6.78 -10.11
CA PRO A 240 25.84 -7.68 -9.10
C PRO A 240 26.90 -7.02 -8.23
#